data_c27f69eb2ba9e8d33f6cb91b94e8a196
#
_entry.id   c27f69eb2ba9e8d33f6cb91b94e8a196
#
_cell.length_a   1.000
_cell.length_b   1.000
_cell.length_c   1.000
_cell.angle_alpha   90.00
_cell.angle_beta   90.00
_cell.angle_gamma   90.00
#
_symmetry.space_group_name_H-M   'P 1'
#
loop_
_entity.id
_entity.type
_entity.pdbx_description
1 polymer ?
#
loop_
_entity_poly.entity_id
_entity_poly.type
_entity_poly.pdbx_seq_one_letter_code
_entity_poly.pdbx_strand_id
1 'polypeptide(L)'
;KHFPDLPLSTGPASYARNYLEKLIQVPFRLPPLGSVETRTYITLLIVNQTLDHSDEKFTKLIELTRNVLRRPWGGEGFNRESIKESLGEIPPEVESALQLADQIAPMLTDGAQGNPRQIKRFLNTMSLRMSIARQRGIADDITQPILAKLMLAERFESRLFEQIEREASVGGTSSTVKQLERPDDDSKTKDAGSNSKTKLLKDTSVSKDQDGSEWNSNDWVRRWAKIAPEFGDTDLRPYLFVSRDKKALMSD
;
A
#
# COMPACT_ATOMS: atom_id res chain seq x y z
N LYS A 1 -25.42 -26.77 -4.59
CA LYS A 1 -25.02 -27.05 -5.99
C LYS A 1 -24.22 -28.33 -5.95
N HIS A 2 -24.85 -29.43 -6.43
CA HIS A 2 -24.20 -30.74 -6.57
C HIS A 2 -23.17 -30.65 -7.70
N PHE A 3 -21.91 -30.88 -7.37
CA PHE A 3 -20.93 -31.29 -8.36
C PHE A 3 -21.10 -32.83 -8.53
N PRO A 4 -21.10 -33.34 -9.75
CA PRO A 4 -21.10 -34.80 -9.97
C PRO A 4 -19.86 -35.38 -9.29
N ASP A 5 -20.00 -36.65 -8.82
CA ASP A 5 -18.97 -37.37 -8.11
C ASP A 5 -17.62 -37.29 -8.83
N LEU A 6 -16.72 -36.53 -8.28
CA LEU A 6 -15.36 -36.39 -8.77
C LEU A 6 -14.54 -37.58 -8.28
N PRO A 7 -13.68 -38.16 -9.11
CA PRO A 7 -12.73 -39.17 -8.65
C PRO A 7 -11.92 -38.63 -7.48
N LEU A 8 -11.79 -39.36 -6.40
CA LEU A 8 -11.11 -39.00 -5.16
C LEU A 8 -9.64 -38.52 -5.32
N SER A 9 -9.06 -38.72 -6.51
CA SER A 9 -7.71 -38.28 -6.88
C SER A 9 -7.64 -36.87 -7.47
N THR A 10 -8.77 -36.22 -7.76
CA THR A 10 -8.80 -34.95 -8.48
C THR A 10 -9.44 -33.89 -7.60
N GLY A 11 -8.62 -33.05 -6.92
CA GLY A 11 -9.15 -31.94 -6.13
C GLY A 11 -9.91 -30.90 -6.99
N PRO A 12 -10.79 -30.08 -6.38
CA PRO A 12 -11.62 -29.09 -7.08
C PRO A 12 -10.83 -28.13 -8.00
N ALA A 13 -9.60 -27.83 -7.64
CA ALA A 13 -8.71 -26.96 -8.43
C ALA A 13 -8.23 -27.65 -9.72
N SER A 14 -7.96 -28.97 -9.68
CA SER A 14 -7.56 -29.75 -10.83
C SER A 14 -8.72 -29.94 -11.82
N TYR A 15 -9.93 -30.19 -11.30
CA TYR A 15 -11.13 -30.29 -12.12
C TYR A 15 -11.45 -28.97 -12.84
N ALA A 16 -11.38 -27.83 -12.12
CA ALA A 16 -11.58 -26.52 -12.72
C ALA A 16 -10.55 -26.24 -13.83
N ARG A 17 -9.29 -26.64 -13.62
CA ARG A 17 -8.24 -26.52 -14.64
C ARG A 17 -8.54 -27.36 -15.87
N ASN A 18 -8.85 -28.67 -15.69
CA ASN A 18 -9.17 -29.56 -16.78
C ASN A 18 -10.43 -29.13 -17.56
N TYR A 19 -11.41 -28.51 -16.86
CA TYR A 19 -12.59 -27.95 -17.50
C TYR A 19 -12.24 -26.72 -18.34
N LEU A 20 -11.42 -25.83 -17.81
CA LEU A 20 -10.95 -24.66 -18.53
C LEU A 20 -10.08 -25.02 -19.74
N GLU A 21 -9.24 -26.04 -19.63
CA GLU A 21 -8.42 -26.54 -20.75
C GLU A 21 -9.27 -27.05 -21.92
N LYS A 22 -10.48 -27.58 -21.65
CA LYS A 22 -11.43 -27.95 -22.72
C LYS A 22 -12.09 -26.75 -23.39
N LEU A 23 -12.22 -25.63 -22.69
CA LEU A 23 -12.85 -24.45 -23.22
C LEU A 23 -11.83 -23.48 -23.86
N ILE A 24 -10.59 -23.49 -23.40
CA ILE A 24 -9.52 -22.59 -23.85
C ILE A 24 -8.51 -23.42 -24.64
N GLN A 25 -8.59 -23.34 -25.95
CA GLN A 25 -7.72 -24.10 -26.87
C GLN A 25 -6.25 -23.62 -26.82
N VAL A 26 -6.01 -22.32 -26.49
CA VAL A 26 -4.67 -21.74 -26.35
C VAL A 26 -4.60 -20.99 -25.02
N PRO A 27 -4.12 -21.60 -23.94
CA PRO A 27 -3.95 -20.94 -22.66
C PRO A 27 -2.77 -19.95 -22.75
N PHE A 28 -3.07 -18.67 -22.90
CA PHE A 28 -2.08 -17.61 -22.80
C PHE A 28 -2.19 -16.93 -21.43
N ARG A 29 -1.09 -16.92 -20.69
CA ARG A 29 -1.00 -16.17 -19.42
C ARG A 29 -0.39 -14.80 -19.70
N LEU A 30 -1.11 -13.76 -19.36
CA LEU A 30 -0.53 -12.43 -19.34
C LEU A 30 0.57 -12.37 -18.26
N PRO A 31 1.78 -11.91 -18.59
CA PRO A 31 2.81 -11.74 -17.60
C PRO A 31 2.38 -10.71 -16.55
N PRO A 32 2.83 -10.86 -15.28
CA PRO A 32 2.61 -9.84 -14.28
C PRO A 32 3.38 -8.55 -14.67
N LEU A 33 2.89 -7.41 -14.19
CA LEU A 33 3.60 -6.15 -14.36
C LEU A 33 4.88 -6.16 -13.51
N GLY A 34 5.99 -5.78 -14.12
CA GLY A 34 7.24 -5.47 -13.40
C GLY A 34 7.16 -4.13 -12.67
N SER A 35 8.25 -3.73 -12.03
CA SER A 35 8.30 -2.48 -11.25
C SER A 35 8.10 -1.23 -12.10
N VAL A 36 8.71 -1.19 -13.29
CA VAL A 36 8.59 -0.07 -14.24
C VAL A 36 7.16 0.05 -14.76
N GLU A 37 6.59 -1.05 -15.21
CA GLU A 37 5.21 -1.10 -15.71
C GLU A 37 4.21 -0.74 -14.60
N THR A 38 4.42 -1.24 -13.38
CA THR A 38 3.56 -0.92 -12.23
C THR A 38 3.61 0.56 -11.91
N ARG A 39 4.82 1.15 -11.83
CA ARG A 39 5.01 2.58 -11.58
C ARG A 39 4.29 3.42 -12.65
N THR A 40 4.53 3.11 -13.91
CA THR A 40 3.91 3.78 -15.04
C THR A 40 2.37 3.66 -14.99
N TYR A 41 1.87 2.46 -14.71
CA TYR A 41 0.44 2.19 -14.60
C TYR A 41 -0.23 2.98 -13.48
N ILE A 42 0.42 3.04 -12.30
CA ILE A 42 -0.06 3.84 -11.15
C ILE A 42 -0.11 5.31 -11.53
N THR A 43 0.97 5.87 -12.10
CA THR A 43 1.03 7.27 -12.51
C THR A 43 -0.11 7.62 -13.46
N LEU A 44 -0.29 6.83 -14.51
CA LEU A 44 -1.35 7.07 -15.49
C LEU A 44 -2.75 6.97 -14.89
N LEU A 45 -2.99 6.02 -13.97
CA LEU A 45 -4.30 5.89 -13.31
C LEU A 45 -4.60 7.09 -12.41
N ILE A 46 -3.59 7.66 -11.72
CA ILE A 46 -3.76 8.85 -10.88
C ILE A 46 -3.99 10.08 -11.76
N VAL A 47 -3.16 10.28 -12.78
CA VAL A 47 -3.30 11.41 -13.72
C VAL A 47 -4.68 11.38 -14.40
N ASN A 48 -5.16 10.20 -14.77
CA ASN A 48 -6.49 10.01 -15.38
C ASN A 48 -7.66 10.39 -14.44
N GLN A 49 -7.43 10.51 -13.15
CA GLN A 49 -8.45 10.98 -12.21
C GLN A 49 -8.51 12.52 -12.11
N THR A 50 -7.46 13.19 -12.57
CA THR A 50 -7.30 14.65 -12.46
C THR A 50 -7.36 15.38 -13.80
N LEU A 51 -6.87 14.76 -14.86
CA LEU A 51 -6.93 15.28 -16.22
C LEU A 51 -8.04 14.58 -17.03
N ASP A 52 -8.73 15.36 -17.85
CA ASP A 52 -9.73 14.82 -18.78
C ASP A 52 -9.04 13.96 -19.85
N HIS A 53 -9.73 12.92 -20.32
CA HIS A 53 -9.26 12.08 -21.42
C HIS A 53 -9.04 12.83 -22.74
N SER A 54 -9.69 13.96 -22.94
CA SER A 54 -9.54 14.84 -24.08
C SER A 54 -8.37 15.82 -23.97
N ASP A 55 -7.70 15.86 -22.80
CA ASP A 55 -6.55 16.74 -22.61
C ASP A 55 -5.37 16.28 -23.47
N GLU A 56 -4.82 17.20 -24.26
CA GLU A 56 -3.67 16.94 -25.12
C GLU A 56 -2.45 16.43 -24.31
N LYS A 57 -2.27 16.92 -23.08
CA LYS A 57 -1.20 16.47 -22.18
C LYS A 57 -1.37 15.01 -21.81
N PHE A 58 -2.60 14.58 -21.53
CA PHE A 58 -2.87 13.16 -21.24
C PHE A 58 -2.59 12.28 -22.46
N THR A 59 -2.99 12.71 -23.65
CA THR A 59 -2.70 11.99 -24.90
C THR A 59 -1.20 11.83 -25.12
N LYS A 60 -0.41 12.89 -24.93
CA LYS A 60 1.06 12.85 -25.05
C LYS A 60 1.68 11.89 -24.02
N LEU A 61 1.18 11.86 -22.78
CA LEU A 61 1.64 10.90 -21.76
C LEU A 61 1.36 9.45 -22.17
N ILE A 62 0.20 9.17 -22.76
CA ILE A 62 -0.12 7.84 -23.28
C ILE A 62 0.81 7.43 -24.43
N GLU A 63 1.12 8.34 -25.34
CA GLU A 63 2.05 8.08 -26.44
C GLU A 63 3.48 7.82 -25.94
N LEU A 64 3.96 8.66 -25.02
CA LEU A 64 5.24 8.45 -24.35
C LEU A 64 5.28 7.07 -23.67
N THR A 65 4.24 6.75 -22.92
CA THR A 65 4.13 5.45 -22.24
C THR A 65 4.20 4.28 -23.22
N ARG A 66 3.48 4.35 -24.33
CA ARG A 66 3.52 3.30 -25.37
C ARG A 66 4.92 3.11 -25.93
N ASN A 67 5.66 4.20 -26.13
CA ASN A 67 7.03 4.15 -26.66
C ASN A 67 7.98 3.52 -25.63
N VAL A 68 7.92 3.93 -24.38
CA VAL A 68 8.72 3.37 -23.28
C VAL A 68 8.42 1.87 -23.07
N LEU A 69 7.14 1.49 -23.03
CA LEU A 69 6.74 0.11 -22.76
C LEU A 69 6.93 -0.85 -23.95
N ARG A 70 7.20 -0.33 -25.15
CA ARG A 70 7.61 -1.20 -26.29
C ARG A 70 8.95 -1.88 -26.06
N ARG A 71 9.86 -1.22 -25.32
CA ARG A 71 11.20 -1.72 -25.02
C ARG A 71 11.57 -1.41 -23.58
N PRO A 72 10.90 -2.04 -22.59
CA PRO A 72 11.11 -1.72 -21.17
C PRO A 72 12.54 -1.99 -20.70
N TRP A 73 13.31 -2.76 -21.46
CA TRP A 73 14.74 -3.03 -21.20
C TRP A 73 15.67 -1.99 -21.84
N GLY A 74 15.16 -1.00 -22.59
CA GLY A 74 15.97 -0.04 -23.38
C GLY A 74 16.54 1.12 -22.54
N GLY A 75 16.30 1.16 -21.24
CA GLY A 75 16.85 2.18 -20.34
C GLY A 75 16.13 3.54 -20.38
N GLU A 76 15.35 3.82 -21.40
CA GLU A 76 14.49 5.02 -21.48
C GLU A 76 13.24 4.76 -20.63
N GLY A 77 13.29 5.17 -19.36
CA GLY A 77 12.18 4.98 -18.41
C GLY A 77 11.10 6.05 -18.57
N PHE A 78 9.90 5.75 -18.08
CA PHE A 78 8.88 6.75 -17.82
C PHE A 78 9.29 7.55 -16.57
N ASN A 79 10.12 8.57 -16.79
CA ASN A 79 10.74 9.40 -15.76
C ASN A 79 10.44 10.90 -15.98
N ARG A 80 10.91 11.75 -15.06
CA ARG A 80 10.66 13.20 -15.11
C ARG A 80 11.26 13.84 -16.38
N GLU A 81 12.45 13.39 -16.79
CA GLU A 81 13.15 13.88 -17.97
C GLU A 81 12.34 13.61 -19.22
N SER A 82 11.94 12.37 -19.46
CA SER A 82 11.16 11.96 -20.63
C SER A 82 9.78 12.62 -20.68
N ILE A 83 9.15 12.84 -19.53
CA ILE A 83 7.87 13.56 -19.45
C ILE A 83 8.06 15.04 -19.76
N LYS A 84 9.12 15.66 -19.24
CA LYS A 84 9.45 17.06 -19.53
C LYS A 84 9.77 17.29 -21.00
N GLU A 85 10.50 16.37 -21.63
CA GLU A 85 10.76 16.42 -23.07
C GLU A 85 9.47 16.32 -23.90
N SER A 86 8.55 15.47 -23.48
CA SER A 86 7.28 15.25 -24.20
C SER A 86 6.27 16.39 -24.01
N LEU A 87 6.17 16.95 -22.80
CA LEU A 87 5.17 17.96 -22.44
C LEU A 87 5.71 19.39 -22.44
N GLY A 88 7.04 19.58 -22.45
CA GLY A 88 7.71 20.86 -22.24
C GLY A 88 7.80 21.26 -20.77
N GLU A 89 6.73 21.10 -20.02
CA GLU A 89 6.62 21.34 -18.59
C GLU A 89 5.86 20.20 -17.92
N ILE A 90 6.21 19.85 -16.68
CA ILE A 90 5.49 18.82 -15.92
C ILE A 90 4.36 19.50 -15.14
N PRO A 91 3.09 19.20 -15.45
CA PRO A 91 1.97 19.72 -14.66
C PRO A 91 2.04 19.27 -13.20
N PRO A 92 1.61 20.09 -12.23
CA PRO A 92 1.64 19.74 -10.80
C PRO A 92 0.92 18.42 -10.49
N GLU A 93 -0.16 18.11 -11.20
CA GLU A 93 -0.94 16.89 -11.06
C GLU A 93 -0.12 15.67 -11.47
N VAL A 94 0.66 15.79 -12.54
CA VAL A 94 1.55 14.73 -13.04
C VAL A 94 2.73 14.54 -12.09
N GLU A 95 3.32 15.62 -11.58
CA GLU A 95 4.40 15.56 -10.59
C GLU A 95 3.94 14.88 -9.30
N SER A 96 2.77 15.24 -8.78
CA SER A 96 2.18 14.61 -7.60
C SER A 96 1.89 13.12 -7.82
N ALA A 97 1.41 12.76 -9.02
CA ALA A 97 1.16 11.37 -9.39
C ALA A 97 2.46 10.56 -9.48
N LEU A 98 3.54 11.14 -10.02
CA LEU A 98 4.86 10.52 -10.07
C LEU A 98 5.41 10.26 -8.66
N GLN A 99 5.36 11.27 -7.80
CA GLN A 99 5.83 11.14 -6.41
C GLN A 99 5.10 10.04 -5.67
N LEU A 100 3.77 9.99 -5.76
CA LEU A 100 2.98 8.94 -5.13
C LEU A 100 3.27 7.57 -5.74
N ALA A 101 3.42 7.48 -7.07
CA ALA A 101 3.78 6.24 -7.74
C ALA A 101 5.16 5.74 -7.30
N ASP A 102 6.16 6.63 -7.20
CA ASP A 102 7.50 6.28 -6.71
C ASP A 102 7.46 5.72 -5.28
N GLN A 103 6.59 6.27 -4.46
CA GLN A 103 6.41 5.85 -3.07
C GLN A 103 5.79 4.46 -2.95
N ILE A 104 4.72 4.16 -3.69
CA ILE A 104 3.92 2.96 -3.45
C ILE A 104 4.19 1.81 -4.43
N ALA A 105 4.73 2.10 -5.63
CA ALA A 105 4.92 1.07 -6.66
C ALA A 105 5.78 -0.11 -6.22
N PRO A 106 6.91 0.05 -5.50
CA PRO A 106 7.72 -1.09 -5.08
C PRO A 106 6.92 -2.07 -4.22
N MET A 107 6.18 -1.55 -3.23
CA MET A 107 5.41 -2.37 -2.30
C MET A 107 4.16 -2.98 -2.96
N LEU A 108 3.51 -2.23 -3.86
CA LEU A 108 2.37 -2.73 -4.62
C LEU A 108 2.78 -3.80 -5.65
N THR A 109 3.94 -3.66 -6.30
CA THR A 109 4.43 -4.66 -7.23
C THR A 109 4.62 -5.99 -6.52
N ASP A 110 5.30 -5.98 -5.39
CA ASP A 110 5.58 -7.18 -4.61
C ASP A 110 4.29 -7.76 -3.99
N GLY A 111 3.52 -6.93 -3.28
CA GLY A 111 2.33 -7.37 -2.56
C GLY A 111 1.17 -7.81 -3.48
N ALA A 112 0.98 -7.13 -4.60
CA ALA A 112 -0.02 -7.48 -5.59
C ALA A 112 0.50 -8.48 -6.65
N GLN A 113 1.77 -8.89 -6.56
CA GLN A 113 2.42 -9.79 -7.54
C GLN A 113 2.25 -9.29 -8.99
N GLY A 114 2.39 -7.99 -9.20
CA GLY A 114 2.22 -7.35 -10.50
C GLY A 114 0.82 -7.47 -11.12
N ASN A 115 -0.22 -7.75 -10.32
CA ASN A 115 -1.60 -7.89 -10.82
C ASN A 115 -2.28 -6.52 -11.02
N PRO A 116 -2.54 -6.09 -12.27
CA PRO A 116 -3.11 -4.76 -12.56
C PRO A 116 -4.47 -4.53 -11.91
N ARG A 117 -5.29 -5.58 -11.77
CA ARG A 117 -6.61 -5.49 -11.15
C ARG A 117 -6.51 -5.17 -9.67
N GLN A 118 -5.54 -5.76 -8.97
CA GLN A 118 -5.32 -5.47 -7.55
C GLN A 118 -4.79 -4.06 -7.33
N ILE A 119 -3.86 -3.61 -8.18
CA ILE A 119 -3.32 -2.24 -8.17
C ILE A 119 -4.46 -1.23 -8.41
N LYS A 120 -5.28 -1.43 -9.44
CA LYS A 120 -6.42 -0.56 -9.72
C LYS A 120 -7.42 -0.50 -8.56
N ARG A 121 -7.72 -1.65 -7.93
CA ARG A 121 -8.60 -1.69 -6.75
C ARG A 121 -8.03 -0.89 -5.58
N PHE A 122 -6.73 -1.00 -5.33
CA PHE A 122 -6.05 -0.21 -4.29
C PHE A 122 -6.23 1.29 -4.54
N LEU A 123 -5.92 1.77 -5.74
CA LEU A 123 -6.05 3.19 -6.11
C LEU A 123 -7.51 3.67 -6.06
N ASN A 124 -8.46 2.87 -6.53
CA ASN A 124 -9.88 3.22 -6.44
C ASN A 124 -10.36 3.33 -4.98
N THR A 125 -9.91 2.43 -4.10
CA THR A 125 -10.22 2.51 -2.66
C THR A 125 -9.61 3.78 -2.05
N MET A 126 -8.38 4.11 -2.40
CA MET A 126 -7.73 5.35 -1.95
C MET A 126 -8.53 6.60 -2.39
N SER A 127 -8.90 6.68 -3.68
CA SER A 127 -9.71 7.78 -4.20
C SER A 127 -11.07 7.88 -3.51
N LEU A 128 -11.72 6.76 -3.23
CA LEU A 128 -12.98 6.72 -2.50
C LEU A 128 -12.82 7.27 -1.08
N ARG A 129 -11.77 6.86 -0.35
CA ARG A 129 -11.46 7.36 1.00
C ARG A 129 -11.20 8.87 0.98
N MET A 130 -10.44 9.37 0.02
CA MET A 130 -10.24 10.81 -0.16
C MET A 130 -11.54 11.56 -0.48
N SER A 131 -12.45 10.95 -1.24
CA SER A 131 -13.76 11.55 -1.52
C SER A 131 -14.64 11.59 -0.28
N ILE A 132 -14.62 10.56 0.55
CA ILE A 132 -15.30 10.53 1.86
C ILE A 132 -14.73 11.64 2.77
N ALA A 133 -13.41 11.79 2.82
CA ALA A 133 -12.75 12.83 3.60
C ALA A 133 -13.22 14.23 3.19
N ARG A 134 -13.28 14.51 1.88
CA ARG A 134 -13.78 15.79 1.35
C ARG A 134 -15.23 16.05 1.74
N GLN A 135 -16.11 15.05 1.58
CA GLN A 135 -17.52 15.20 1.93
C GLN A 135 -17.75 15.38 3.44
N ARG A 136 -16.84 14.87 4.27
CA ARG A 136 -16.86 15.02 5.72
C ARG A 136 -16.17 16.29 6.22
N GLY A 137 -15.51 17.05 5.35
CA GLY A 137 -14.78 18.26 5.72
C GLY A 137 -13.50 18.01 6.52
N ILE A 138 -12.91 16.80 6.40
CA ILE A 138 -11.66 16.40 7.06
C ILE A 138 -10.53 16.15 6.05
N ALA A 139 -10.68 16.62 4.83
CA ALA A 139 -9.68 16.38 3.78
C ALA A 139 -8.34 17.07 4.07
N ASP A 140 -8.37 18.18 4.77
CA ASP A 140 -7.15 18.94 5.14
C ASP A 140 -6.32 18.22 6.20
N ASP A 141 -6.93 17.32 6.97
CA ASP A 141 -6.25 16.47 7.97
C ASP A 141 -5.64 15.20 7.35
N ILE A 142 -5.88 14.93 6.07
CA ILE A 142 -5.49 13.68 5.41
C ILE A 142 -4.63 13.97 4.18
N THR A 143 -3.38 13.50 4.22
CA THR A 143 -2.50 13.55 3.05
C THR A 143 -2.52 12.22 2.30
N GLN A 144 -2.55 12.27 0.97
CA GLN A 144 -2.57 11.07 0.12
C GLN A 144 -1.38 10.13 0.36
N PRO A 145 -0.13 10.62 0.51
CA PRO A 145 1.02 9.76 0.76
C PRO A 145 0.91 8.95 2.06
N ILE A 146 0.47 9.56 3.16
CA ILE A 146 0.27 8.86 4.45
C ILE A 146 -0.87 7.86 4.33
N LEU A 147 -2.01 8.27 3.74
CA LEU A 147 -3.13 7.36 3.51
C LEU A 147 -2.71 6.12 2.70
N ALA A 148 -1.95 6.32 1.62
CA ALA A 148 -1.45 5.23 0.80
C ALA A 148 -0.52 4.30 1.59
N LYS A 149 0.42 4.85 2.38
CA LYS A 149 1.33 4.06 3.22
C LYS A 149 0.57 3.26 4.27
N LEU A 150 -0.45 3.85 4.92
CA LEU A 150 -1.30 3.14 5.88
C LEU A 150 -2.13 2.03 5.21
N MET A 151 -2.68 2.29 4.02
CA MET A 151 -3.41 1.29 3.23
C MET A 151 -2.55 0.12 2.76
N LEU A 152 -1.25 0.34 2.54
CA LEU A 152 -0.31 -0.75 2.26
C LEU A 152 -0.21 -1.70 3.46
N ALA A 153 -0.07 -1.17 4.68
CA ALA A 153 -0.07 -1.99 5.90
C ALA A 153 -1.40 -2.75 6.07
N GLU A 154 -2.53 -2.07 5.93
CA GLU A 154 -3.87 -2.67 5.98
C GLU A 154 -4.03 -3.85 5.01
N ARG A 155 -3.47 -3.70 3.81
CA ARG A 155 -3.64 -4.69 2.73
C ARG A 155 -2.71 -5.89 2.86
N PHE A 156 -1.47 -5.69 3.27
CA PHE A 156 -0.41 -6.69 3.17
C PHE A 156 0.13 -7.16 4.52
N GLU A 157 -0.07 -6.37 5.60
CA GLU A 157 0.35 -6.70 6.97
C GLU A 157 -0.74 -6.33 7.98
N SER A 158 -1.85 -7.04 7.93
CA SER A 158 -3.05 -6.74 8.73
C SER A 158 -2.77 -6.70 10.24
N ARG A 159 -1.85 -7.53 10.75
CA ARG A 159 -1.47 -7.52 12.18
C ARG A 159 -0.81 -6.20 12.58
N LEU A 160 0.11 -5.69 11.74
CA LEU A 160 0.72 -4.37 11.96
C LEU A 160 -0.34 -3.28 11.93
N PHE A 161 -1.25 -3.33 10.96
CA PHE A 161 -2.33 -2.36 10.84
C PHE A 161 -3.25 -2.38 12.06
N GLU A 162 -3.66 -3.54 12.56
CA GLU A 162 -4.47 -3.69 13.78
C GLU A 162 -3.78 -3.15 15.03
N GLN A 163 -2.46 -3.28 15.12
CA GLN A 163 -1.68 -2.69 16.20
C GLN A 163 -1.67 -1.16 16.10
N ILE A 164 -1.40 -0.61 14.89
CA ILE A 164 -1.44 0.83 14.63
C ILE A 164 -2.84 1.38 14.98
N GLU A 165 -3.90 0.71 14.57
CA GLU A 165 -5.28 1.12 14.84
C GLU A 165 -5.58 1.16 16.35
N ARG A 166 -5.15 0.16 17.11
CA ARG A 166 -5.33 0.14 18.58
C ARG A 166 -4.61 1.31 19.25
N GLU A 167 -3.34 1.53 18.91
CA GLU A 167 -2.53 2.60 19.51
C GLU A 167 -3.10 3.98 19.16
N ALA A 168 -3.41 4.21 17.88
CA ALA A 168 -3.92 5.49 17.41
C ALA A 168 -5.36 5.79 17.88
N SER A 169 -6.17 4.76 18.15
CA SER A 169 -7.52 4.96 18.70
C SER A 169 -7.49 5.57 20.10
N VAL A 170 -6.44 5.32 20.89
CA VAL A 170 -6.28 5.85 22.25
C VAL A 170 -5.53 7.19 22.25
N GLY A 171 -4.37 7.22 21.56
CA GLY A 171 -3.43 8.35 21.61
C GLY A 171 -3.39 9.25 20.38
N GLY A 172 -4.09 8.88 19.31
CA GLY A 172 -4.03 9.57 18.02
C GLY A 172 -2.82 9.19 17.18
N THR A 173 -1.71 8.77 17.79
CA THR A 173 -0.45 8.39 17.13
C THR A 173 -0.11 6.93 17.40
N SER A 174 0.85 6.37 16.65
CA SER A 174 1.32 5.00 16.87
C SER A 174 2.78 4.98 17.31
N SER A 175 3.02 4.45 18.52
CA SER A 175 4.36 4.21 19.05
C SER A 175 5.13 3.19 18.23
N THR A 176 4.44 2.16 17.74
CA THR A 176 5.01 1.15 16.85
C THR A 176 5.56 1.76 15.55
N VAL A 177 4.78 2.63 14.89
CA VAL A 177 5.25 3.31 13.67
C VAL A 177 6.44 4.19 13.97
N LYS A 178 6.41 4.94 15.06
CA LYS A 178 7.50 5.82 15.49
C LYS A 178 8.81 5.06 15.68
N GLN A 179 8.77 3.91 16.35
CA GLN A 179 9.95 3.03 16.52
C GLN A 179 10.45 2.44 15.20
N LEU A 180 9.53 2.04 14.30
CA LEU A 180 9.89 1.47 13.01
C LEU A 180 10.52 2.48 12.04
N GLU A 181 10.08 3.74 12.11
CA GLU A 181 10.61 4.83 11.26
C GLU A 181 11.94 5.37 11.81
N ARG A 182 12.16 5.32 13.14
CA ARG A 182 13.36 5.85 13.84
C ARG A 182 13.97 4.82 14.79
N PRO A 183 14.54 3.72 14.30
CA PRO A 183 15.04 2.64 15.14
C PRO A 183 16.24 3.02 16.04
N ASP A 184 16.94 4.13 15.75
CA ASP A 184 18.17 4.52 16.45
C ASP A 184 17.98 5.53 17.60
N ASP A 185 16.78 6.08 17.80
CA ASP A 185 16.57 7.13 18.82
C ASP A 185 16.37 6.57 20.24
N ASP A 186 15.94 5.31 20.37
CA ASP A 186 15.68 4.69 21.68
C ASP A 186 16.91 4.07 22.36
N SER A 187 18.07 4.01 21.69
CA SER A 187 19.29 3.44 22.28
C SER A 187 20.03 4.40 23.22
N LYS A 188 19.70 5.69 23.25
CA LYS A 188 20.39 6.71 24.07
C LYS A 188 19.78 7.04 25.43
N THR A 189 18.63 6.47 25.78
CA THR A 189 17.93 6.82 27.03
C THR A 189 18.05 5.74 28.12
N LYS A 190 18.85 4.67 27.92
CA LYS A 190 18.97 3.60 28.95
C LYS A 190 20.29 3.57 29.73
N ASP A 191 21.13 4.60 29.64
CA ASP A 191 22.34 4.70 30.48
C ASP A 191 22.31 5.98 31.33
N ALA A 192 21.49 6.02 32.36
CA ALA A 192 21.72 6.84 33.55
C ALA A 192 20.93 6.29 34.75
N GLY A 193 21.56 5.38 35.51
CA GLY A 193 21.45 5.34 36.97
C GLY A 193 20.24 4.68 37.58
N SER A 194 20.37 3.50 38.09
CA SER A 194 20.43 3.23 39.54
C SER A 194 20.17 1.76 39.87
N ASN A 195 21.14 1.17 40.56
CA ASN A 195 20.97 -0.05 41.35
C ASN A 195 19.84 0.11 42.37
N SER A 196 18.90 -0.83 42.41
CA SER A 196 18.42 -1.39 43.69
C SER A 196 17.57 -2.64 43.49
N LYS A 197 18.00 -3.71 44.12
CA LYS A 197 17.31 -4.96 44.33
C LYS A 197 16.02 -4.71 45.08
N THR A 198 14.89 -5.19 44.62
CA THR A 198 13.87 -5.79 45.48
C THR A 198 13.02 -6.75 44.67
N LYS A 199 13.12 -8.02 45.05
CA LYS A 199 12.38 -9.17 44.55
C LYS A 199 11.10 -9.24 45.37
N LEU A 200 9.95 -9.07 44.79
CA LEU A 200 8.70 -9.55 45.37
C LEU A 200 7.70 -9.92 44.25
N LEU A 201 7.25 -11.15 44.37
CA LEU A 201 6.25 -11.84 43.54
C LEU A 201 4.90 -11.12 43.59
N LYS A 202 4.28 -10.94 42.42
CA LYS A 202 2.82 -11.06 42.31
C LYS A 202 2.45 -11.42 40.86
N ASP A 203 1.92 -12.62 40.73
CA ASP A 203 1.16 -13.05 39.55
C ASP A 203 0.00 -12.10 39.33
N THR A 204 -0.06 -11.51 38.13
CA THR A 204 -1.31 -11.13 37.49
C THR A 204 -0.99 -11.05 35.98
N SER A 205 -1.55 -11.98 35.24
CA SER A 205 -1.47 -12.05 33.78
C SER A 205 -2.21 -10.85 33.13
N VAL A 206 -1.48 -9.77 32.90
CA VAL A 206 -1.83 -8.76 31.94
C VAL A 206 -0.81 -8.95 30.82
N SER A 207 -1.30 -9.29 29.65
CA SER A 207 -0.49 -9.43 28.43
C SER A 207 0.33 -8.16 28.23
N LYS A 208 1.62 -8.28 28.57
CA LYS A 208 2.63 -7.26 28.32
C LYS A 208 2.68 -6.97 26.83
N ASP A 209 2.64 -5.69 26.53
CA ASP A 209 2.94 -5.06 25.26
C ASP A 209 3.97 -5.87 24.46
N GLN A 210 3.54 -6.37 23.29
CA GLN A 210 4.47 -6.95 22.33
C GLN A 210 5.31 -5.78 21.81
N ASP A 211 6.53 -5.76 22.30
CA ASP A 211 7.57 -4.78 22.00
C ASP A 211 7.79 -4.76 20.47
N GLY A 212 7.94 -3.58 19.88
CA GLY A 212 8.15 -3.38 18.43
C GLY A 212 9.29 -4.18 17.79
N SER A 213 10.04 -4.94 18.60
CA SER A 213 11.10 -5.85 18.18
C SER A 213 10.61 -6.98 17.25
N GLU A 214 9.34 -7.38 17.33
CA GLU A 214 8.76 -8.43 16.48
C GLU A 214 8.77 -8.01 14.99
N TRP A 215 8.53 -6.74 14.70
CA TRP A 215 8.46 -6.22 13.34
C TRP A 215 9.81 -6.00 12.68
N ASN A 216 10.88 -5.85 13.47
CA ASN A 216 12.24 -5.61 12.96
C ASN A 216 12.80 -6.80 12.16
N SER A 217 12.30 -8.00 12.36
CA SER A 217 12.68 -9.19 11.61
C SER A 217 11.95 -9.32 10.27
N ASN A 218 10.82 -8.62 10.07
CA ASN A 218 10.03 -8.68 8.86
C ASN A 218 10.59 -7.72 7.80
N ASP A 219 11.14 -8.27 6.71
CA ASP A 219 11.73 -7.48 5.61
C ASP A 219 10.71 -6.57 4.92
N TRP A 220 9.46 -7.01 4.78
CA TRP A 220 8.40 -6.19 4.22
C TRP A 220 8.14 -4.95 5.09
N VAL A 221 8.03 -5.13 6.41
CA VAL A 221 7.79 -4.04 7.36
C VAL A 221 8.96 -3.05 7.37
N ARG A 222 10.20 -3.54 7.33
CA ARG A 222 11.38 -2.66 7.25
C ARG A 222 11.40 -1.80 5.99
N ARG A 223 11.01 -2.38 4.84
CA ARG A 223 10.90 -1.62 3.58
C ARG A 223 9.74 -0.64 3.63
N TRP A 224 8.61 -1.05 4.17
CA TRP A 224 7.44 -0.20 4.34
C TRP A 224 7.71 1.00 5.26
N ALA A 225 8.37 0.81 6.39
CA ALA A 225 8.72 1.87 7.33
C ALA A 225 9.57 2.98 6.67
N LYS A 226 10.48 2.60 5.77
CA LYS A 226 11.34 3.53 5.02
C LYS A 226 10.62 4.35 3.94
N ILE A 227 9.38 4.06 3.63
CA ILE A 227 8.61 4.83 2.64
C ILE A 227 8.32 6.22 3.23
N ALA A 228 8.66 7.28 2.49
CA ALA A 228 8.29 8.64 2.85
C ALA A 228 6.79 8.90 2.58
N PRO A 229 6.14 9.79 3.35
CA PRO A 229 6.68 10.48 4.52
C PRO A 229 6.67 9.61 5.79
N GLU A 230 7.45 10.01 6.80
CA GLU A 230 7.26 9.53 8.16
C GLU A 230 5.91 10.02 8.70
N PHE A 231 5.23 9.20 9.48
CA PHE A 231 3.94 9.57 10.05
C PHE A 231 3.73 9.10 11.51
N GLY A 232 4.78 8.62 12.17
CA GLY A 232 4.73 8.20 13.56
C GLY A 232 4.22 9.28 14.53
N ASP A 233 4.47 10.56 14.21
CA ASP A 233 4.00 11.72 14.98
C ASP A 233 2.66 12.31 14.48
N THR A 234 2.09 11.76 13.41
CA THR A 234 0.85 12.24 12.81
C THR A 234 -0.38 11.71 13.56
N ASP A 235 -1.42 12.54 13.70
CA ASP A 235 -2.72 12.07 14.18
C ASP A 235 -3.38 11.18 13.13
N LEU A 236 -3.48 9.89 13.44
CA LEU A 236 -4.02 8.88 12.53
C LEU A 236 -5.54 8.72 12.61
N ARG A 237 -6.22 9.36 13.57
CA ARG A 237 -7.68 9.23 13.73
C ARG A 237 -8.48 9.59 12.49
N PRO A 238 -8.17 10.68 11.74
CA PRO A 238 -8.85 10.99 10.47
C PRO A 238 -8.65 9.88 9.43
N TYR A 239 -7.44 9.32 9.32
CA TYR A 239 -7.13 8.25 8.39
C TYR A 239 -7.87 6.95 8.72
N LEU A 240 -7.90 6.58 10.00
CA LEU A 240 -8.64 5.41 10.49
C LEU A 240 -10.15 5.58 10.30
N PHE A 241 -10.66 6.80 10.48
CA PHE A 241 -12.07 7.09 10.25
C PHE A 241 -12.52 6.79 8.81
N VAL A 242 -11.74 7.21 7.81
CA VAL A 242 -12.05 6.92 6.40
C VAL A 242 -11.72 5.49 5.97
N SER A 243 -10.98 4.76 6.80
CA SER A 243 -10.59 3.36 6.56
C SER A 243 -11.55 2.34 7.17
N ARG A 244 -12.50 2.77 8.03
CA ARG A 244 -13.44 1.87 8.72
C ARG A 244 -14.27 1.10 7.71
N ASP A 245 -14.07 -0.21 7.66
CA ASP A 245 -14.94 -1.12 6.92
C ASP A 245 -16.26 -1.31 7.66
N LYS A 246 -17.34 -1.58 6.91
CA LYS A 246 -18.71 -1.84 7.42
C LYS A 246 -18.81 -2.94 8.48
N LYS A 247 -17.77 -3.73 8.73
CA LYS A 247 -17.77 -4.80 9.74
C LYS A 247 -17.94 -4.29 11.17
N ALA A 248 -17.49 -3.08 11.48
CA ALA A 248 -17.63 -2.50 12.82
C ALA A 248 -19.04 -1.92 13.10
N LEU A 249 -19.85 -1.72 12.07
CA LEU A 249 -21.20 -1.14 12.20
C LEU A 249 -22.31 -2.19 12.34
N MET A 250 -21.97 -3.49 12.33
CA MET A 250 -22.93 -4.60 12.50
C MET A 250 -22.75 -5.38 13.81
N SER A 251 -22.02 -4.83 14.77
CA SER A 251 -21.73 -5.47 16.08
C SER A 251 -22.38 -4.73 17.25
N ASP A 252 -23.43 -3.95 17.01
CA ASP A 252 -24.31 -3.39 18.05
C ASP A 252 -25.71 -4.01 17.97
#